data_1a9951e15a9950ea59e32883f9ac9ebc
#
_entry.id   1a9951e15a9950ea59e32883f9ac9ebc
#
_cell.length_a   1.000
_cell.length_b   1.000
_cell.length_c   1.000
_cell.angle_alpha   90.00
_cell.angle_beta   90.00
_cell.angle_gamma   90.00
#
_symmetry.space_group_name_H-M   'P 1'
#
loop_
_entity.id
_entity.type
_entity.pdbx_description
1 polymer ?
#
loop_
_entity_poly.entity_id
_entity_poly.type
_entity_poly.pdbx_seq_one_letter_code
_entity_poly.pdbx_strand_id
1 'polypeptide(L)'
;MIGNIKIIAVCMCKVYDERNYRIIRALNNFAVENDYRLFVYHTCSDLYWKTLSEKGEQSVFDLIDYNITDAVVTFEEGVYAENVMTKIRMDAAKYGKPVISVGVEHDDCISIKFDYAKGFEQVVRHVIEQHGVRDIGFIAGRKDEENSEERIAVFRKLLEEYDIPFRNDVFYYGDYWSVPALKAVDDMIEKNKVPRAIICANDMMAIAAGAEFQRRGYKIPEDIIVTGFDGSEEANFCTPMLTTSGCSYDDTAKTIIDVISKALAGEKPEKIYTVDYDLSVENSCGCKPSVEQINTGEYIRILRDRMNRYQDEERVLYELAVNIMNCETPKTLAALLKEYAFGDVAIVVNGDFFDERKDPGVSNREPLFSDKMILLRSRAVEDRNIPQPFDRTNIIPDIENIMDYKVPLIFSALAHIGVPLGYACFYFPAQLSEYFKIPLYVNSLNTALGSFRSVTYQKYMTKHIEEMYRHDMLTGLYNRTGFYNALETLPRRNDQLALVVSVDVDGLKYINDNFGHEAGDYAIRAAANAIDSVSIENKVCGRFGGDELALFAIVDTDLADQVKEEIKDKMAELNRHCGKSYVLSVSVGAAVAPVENFWFDDVMHIADKYMYEDKRLKPHNRI
;
A
#
# COMPACT_ATOMS: atom_id res chain seq x y z
N MET A 1 24.40 12.40 3.30
CA MET A 1 24.51 13.12 2.03
C MET A 1 24.73 12.10 0.94
N ILE A 2 23.85 12.07 -0.04
CA ILE A 2 24.05 11.27 -1.26
C ILE A 2 24.86 12.19 -2.20
N GLY A 3 26.17 11.99 -2.28
CA GLY A 3 27.07 12.95 -2.95
C GLY A 3 27.06 14.36 -2.31
N ASN A 4 27.30 15.41 -3.10
CA ASN A 4 27.20 16.83 -2.68
C ASN A 4 25.81 17.44 -2.91
N ILE A 5 24.82 16.64 -3.31
CA ILE A 5 23.46 17.09 -3.67
C ILE A 5 22.63 17.21 -2.41
N LYS A 6 21.93 18.33 -2.25
CA LYS A 6 21.00 18.55 -1.14
C LYS A 6 19.61 18.03 -1.48
N ILE A 7 18.93 17.45 -0.49
CA ILE A 7 17.62 16.81 -0.65
C ILE A 7 16.56 17.59 0.11
N ILE A 8 15.49 17.94 -0.58
CA ILE A 8 14.28 18.53 0.00
C ILE A 8 13.20 17.44 0.04
N ALA A 9 12.76 17.06 1.23
CA ALA A 9 11.60 16.19 1.40
C ALA A 9 10.32 17.04 1.30
N VAL A 10 9.44 16.69 0.36
CA VAL A 10 8.15 17.33 0.17
C VAL A 10 7.05 16.36 0.56
N CYS A 11 6.21 16.75 1.52
CA CYS A 11 5.11 15.93 2.04
C CYS A 11 3.77 16.52 1.63
N MET A 12 2.93 15.74 0.95
CA MET A 12 1.65 16.21 0.43
C MET A 12 0.67 15.06 0.17
N CYS A 13 -0.59 15.39 -0.08
CA CYS A 13 -1.58 14.48 -0.63
C CYS A 13 -1.77 14.74 -2.13
N LYS A 14 -2.23 13.72 -2.87
CA LYS A 14 -2.74 13.85 -4.25
C LYS A 14 -1.82 14.66 -5.17
N VAL A 15 -0.56 14.23 -5.33
CA VAL A 15 0.42 14.88 -6.22
C VAL A 15 -0.10 15.08 -7.65
N TYR A 16 -1.09 14.30 -8.05
CA TYR A 16 -1.74 14.32 -9.37
C TYR A 16 -2.84 15.39 -9.51
N ASP A 17 -3.31 16.02 -8.42
CA ASP A 17 -4.18 17.19 -8.52
C ASP A 17 -3.45 18.31 -9.26
N GLU A 18 -4.17 19.03 -10.11
CA GLU A 18 -3.58 20.04 -10.98
C GLU A 18 -2.76 21.09 -10.21
N ARG A 19 -3.30 21.62 -9.12
CA ARG A 19 -2.60 22.56 -8.24
C ARG A 19 -1.30 21.97 -7.71
N ASN A 20 -1.35 20.77 -7.17
CA ASN A 20 -0.22 20.08 -6.59
C ASN A 20 0.84 19.73 -7.64
N TYR A 21 0.41 19.25 -8.80
CA TYR A 21 1.27 19.00 -9.93
C TYR A 21 2.02 20.27 -10.39
N ARG A 22 1.31 21.39 -10.55
CA ARG A 22 1.92 22.65 -10.99
C ARG A 22 2.95 23.18 -10.00
N ILE A 23 2.64 23.13 -8.70
CA ILE A 23 3.57 23.55 -7.66
C ILE A 23 4.82 22.64 -7.61
N ILE A 24 4.68 21.31 -7.73
CA ILE A 24 5.81 20.40 -7.78
C ILE A 24 6.67 20.64 -9.03
N ARG A 25 6.06 20.91 -10.17
CA ARG A 25 6.77 21.25 -11.40
C ARG A 25 7.60 22.53 -11.23
N ALA A 26 6.99 23.60 -10.74
CA ALA A 26 7.66 24.86 -10.49
C ALA A 26 8.77 24.69 -9.45
N LEU A 27 8.47 24.02 -8.33
CA LEU A 27 9.43 23.76 -7.26
C LEU A 27 10.63 22.94 -7.75
N ASN A 28 10.41 21.93 -8.60
CA ASN A 28 11.50 21.15 -9.17
C ASN A 28 12.42 22.00 -10.07
N ASN A 29 11.86 22.90 -10.87
CA ASN A 29 12.67 23.77 -11.73
C ASN A 29 13.61 24.63 -10.87
N PHE A 30 13.10 25.34 -9.87
CA PHE A 30 13.93 26.16 -8.97
C PHE A 30 14.86 25.30 -8.10
N ALA A 31 14.44 24.11 -7.66
CA ALA A 31 15.28 23.20 -6.90
C ALA A 31 16.51 22.74 -7.72
N VAL A 32 16.30 22.34 -8.96
CA VAL A 32 17.38 21.90 -9.86
C VAL A 32 18.37 23.03 -10.16
N GLU A 33 17.89 24.25 -10.35
CA GLU A 33 18.73 25.44 -10.57
C GLU A 33 19.63 25.77 -9.36
N ASN A 34 19.21 25.35 -8.15
CA ASN A 34 19.95 25.57 -6.91
C ASN A 34 20.65 24.29 -6.38
N ASP A 35 20.86 23.28 -7.22
CA ASP A 35 21.49 21.99 -6.88
C ASP A 35 20.75 21.20 -5.79
N TYR A 36 19.44 21.37 -5.68
CA TYR A 36 18.58 20.52 -4.85
C TYR A 36 17.92 19.41 -5.67
N ARG A 37 17.47 18.34 -4.97
CA ARG A 37 16.58 17.30 -5.51
C ARG A 37 15.35 17.17 -4.63
N LEU A 38 14.21 16.97 -5.26
CA LEU A 38 12.95 16.78 -4.55
C LEU A 38 12.66 15.29 -4.34
N PHE A 39 12.45 14.93 -3.08
CA PHE A 39 11.89 13.66 -2.68
C PHE A 39 10.46 13.91 -2.21
N VAL A 40 9.49 13.58 -3.06
CA VAL A 40 8.07 13.87 -2.83
C VAL A 40 7.40 12.64 -2.24
N TYR A 41 6.99 12.73 -0.99
CA TYR A 41 6.23 11.69 -0.28
C TYR A 41 4.76 12.05 -0.33
N HIS A 42 3.95 11.22 -0.99
CA HIS A 42 2.55 11.55 -1.17
C HIS A 42 1.61 10.38 -0.93
N THR A 43 0.36 10.71 -0.56
CA THR A 43 -0.76 9.78 -0.50
C THR A 43 -1.69 9.98 -1.70
N CYS A 44 -2.35 8.91 -2.12
CA CYS A 44 -3.36 8.99 -3.19
C CYS A 44 -4.70 9.54 -2.68
N SER A 45 -4.93 9.57 -1.37
CA SER A 45 -6.10 10.16 -0.71
C SER A 45 -5.74 11.42 0.08
N ASP A 46 -6.74 12.17 0.54
CA ASP A 46 -6.60 13.31 1.46
C ASP A 46 -6.63 12.90 2.94
N LEU A 47 -6.69 11.61 3.22
CA LEU A 47 -6.69 11.00 4.55
C LEU A 47 -7.91 11.39 5.41
N TYR A 48 -9.01 11.75 4.77
CA TYR A 48 -10.24 12.20 5.45
C TYR A 48 -11.00 11.06 6.15
N TRP A 49 -11.15 9.91 5.46
CA TRP A 49 -12.02 8.81 5.90
C TRP A 49 -11.40 7.91 6.97
N LYS A 50 -10.09 8.01 7.21
CA LYS A 50 -9.33 7.21 8.18
C LYS A 50 -9.53 5.69 7.99
N THR A 51 -9.67 5.26 6.74
CA THR A 51 -9.83 3.85 6.36
C THR A 51 -8.55 3.05 6.57
N LEU A 52 -8.64 1.71 6.48
CA LEU A 52 -7.43 0.86 6.50
C LEU A 52 -6.52 1.18 5.30
N SER A 53 -7.09 1.49 4.13
CA SER A 53 -6.31 1.89 2.96
C SER A 53 -5.50 3.15 3.24
N GLU A 54 -6.14 4.20 3.78
CA GLU A 54 -5.48 5.45 4.12
C GLU A 54 -4.39 5.29 5.20
N LYS A 55 -4.59 4.38 6.18
CA LYS A 55 -3.52 4.01 7.12
C LYS A 55 -2.32 3.40 6.43
N GLY A 56 -2.54 2.55 5.42
CA GLY A 56 -1.48 2.01 4.59
C GLY A 56 -0.75 3.10 3.80
N GLU A 57 -1.48 4.03 3.19
CA GLU A 57 -0.92 5.15 2.43
C GLU A 57 -0.06 6.09 3.30
N GLN A 58 -0.51 6.40 4.52
CA GLN A 58 0.23 7.23 5.47
C GLN A 58 1.64 6.73 5.76
N SER A 59 1.88 5.42 5.63
CA SER A 59 3.21 4.84 5.88
C SER A 59 4.29 5.40 4.94
N VAL A 60 3.93 6.04 3.82
CA VAL A 60 4.90 6.70 2.94
C VAL A 60 5.76 7.72 3.68
N PHE A 61 5.21 8.40 4.68
CA PHE A 61 5.94 9.40 5.46
C PHE A 61 6.95 8.79 6.44
N ASP A 62 6.84 7.50 6.76
CA ASP A 62 7.84 6.77 7.55
C ASP A 62 9.08 6.37 6.73
N LEU A 63 9.07 6.62 5.41
CA LEU A 63 10.23 6.47 4.54
C LEU A 63 11.21 7.66 4.60
N ILE A 64 10.81 8.79 5.19
CA ILE A 64 11.65 9.98 5.26
C ILE A 64 12.89 9.68 6.12
N ASP A 65 14.07 9.72 5.48
CA ASP A 65 15.33 9.64 6.21
C ASP A 65 15.86 11.04 6.49
N TYR A 66 15.65 11.51 7.70
CA TYR A 66 16.08 12.83 8.14
C TYR A 66 17.59 12.99 8.22
N ASN A 67 18.40 11.91 8.14
CA ASN A 67 19.86 12.01 8.11
C ASN A 67 20.36 12.53 6.76
N ILE A 68 19.69 12.19 5.67
CA ILE A 68 20.06 12.61 4.32
C ILE A 68 19.25 13.81 3.82
N THR A 69 18.08 14.06 4.41
CA THR A 69 17.22 15.22 4.08
C THR A 69 17.83 16.49 4.64
N ASP A 70 17.88 17.56 3.83
CA ASP A 70 18.40 18.88 4.23
C ASP A 70 17.28 19.83 4.70
N ALA A 71 16.08 19.74 4.10
CA ALA A 71 14.91 20.53 4.47
C ALA A 71 13.62 19.73 4.24
N VAL A 72 12.55 20.09 4.96
CA VAL A 72 11.23 19.48 4.84
C VAL A 72 10.21 20.56 4.47
N VAL A 73 9.38 20.27 3.46
CA VAL A 73 8.25 21.11 3.05
C VAL A 73 6.97 20.31 3.21
N THR A 74 6.00 20.83 3.93
CA THR A 74 4.69 20.21 4.10
C THR A 74 3.61 21.05 3.42
N PHE A 75 2.85 20.44 2.51
CA PHE A 75 1.64 21.03 1.94
C PHE A 75 0.45 20.51 2.74
N GLU A 76 -0.07 21.31 3.65
CA GLU A 76 -1.03 20.87 4.66
C GLU A 76 -2.48 21.23 4.32
N GLU A 77 -2.68 22.14 3.38
CA GLU A 77 -4.02 22.49 2.91
C GLU A 77 -4.68 21.31 2.18
N GLY A 78 -5.86 20.92 2.64
CA GLY A 78 -6.57 19.74 2.11
C GLY A 78 -6.04 18.38 2.60
N VAL A 79 -5.18 18.36 3.62
CA VAL A 79 -4.74 17.14 4.31
C VAL A 79 -5.49 17.00 5.63
N TYR A 80 -6.35 15.97 5.75
CA TYR A 80 -7.18 15.78 6.95
C TYR A 80 -6.53 14.85 7.98
N ALA A 81 -5.21 14.86 8.08
CA ALA A 81 -4.40 14.06 9.00
C ALA A 81 -3.39 14.92 9.77
N GLU A 82 -3.88 15.87 10.56
CA GLU A 82 -3.06 16.81 11.33
C GLU A 82 -1.99 16.13 12.20
N ASN A 83 -2.34 15.00 12.81
CA ASN A 83 -1.41 14.22 13.62
C ASN A 83 -0.20 13.70 12.83
N VAL A 84 -0.39 13.37 11.55
CA VAL A 84 0.69 12.90 10.66
C VAL A 84 1.61 14.06 10.31
N MET A 85 1.05 15.21 9.91
CA MET A 85 1.84 16.40 9.58
C MET A 85 2.59 16.94 10.80
N THR A 86 1.95 16.95 11.97
CA THR A 86 2.61 17.31 13.25
C THR A 86 3.78 16.39 13.54
N LYS A 87 3.63 15.06 13.37
CA LYS A 87 4.72 14.10 13.56
C LYS A 87 5.90 14.41 12.63
N ILE A 88 5.63 14.68 11.33
CA ILE A 88 6.68 15.03 10.36
C ILE A 88 7.44 16.28 10.80
N ARG A 89 6.74 17.35 11.21
CA ARG A 89 7.38 18.59 11.71
C ARG A 89 8.22 18.32 12.95
N MET A 90 7.69 17.59 13.93
CA MET A 90 8.41 17.25 15.16
C MET A 90 9.66 16.40 14.88
N ASP A 91 9.55 15.40 14.04
CA ASP A 91 10.68 14.54 13.69
C ASP A 91 11.76 15.32 12.93
N ALA A 92 11.40 16.16 11.95
CA ALA A 92 12.33 17.02 11.25
C ALA A 92 13.06 17.99 12.22
N ALA A 93 12.33 18.63 13.13
CA ALA A 93 12.89 19.53 14.15
C ALA A 93 13.87 18.81 15.08
N LYS A 94 13.56 17.56 15.48
CA LYS A 94 14.45 16.72 16.30
C LYS A 94 15.81 16.46 15.62
N TYR A 95 15.82 16.37 14.29
CA TYR A 95 17.06 16.23 13.49
C TYR A 95 17.65 17.58 13.08
N GLY A 96 17.11 18.70 13.59
CA GLY A 96 17.59 20.06 13.30
C GLY A 96 17.38 20.49 11.85
N LYS A 97 16.38 19.92 11.18
CA LYS A 97 16.07 20.26 9.78
C LYS A 97 15.08 21.42 9.72
N PRO A 98 15.30 22.43 8.84
CA PRO A 98 14.31 23.47 8.62
C PRO A 98 13.02 22.87 8.04
N VAL A 99 11.88 23.33 8.58
CA VAL A 99 10.55 22.90 8.15
C VAL A 99 9.80 24.11 7.63
N ILE A 100 9.21 23.96 6.46
CA ILE A 100 8.36 24.94 5.81
C ILE A 100 6.96 24.37 5.63
N SER A 101 5.96 24.94 6.32
CA SER A 101 4.55 24.63 6.10
C SER A 101 3.97 25.56 5.03
N VAL A 102 3.28 25.00 4.05
CA VAL A 102 2.63 25.74 2.96
C VAL A 102 1.12 25.59 3.08
N GLY A 103 0.42 26.73 3.12
CA GLY A 103 -1.03 26.83 3.21
C GLY A 103 -1.56 26.97 4.64
N VAL A 104 -0.86 26.44 5.64
CA VAL A 104 -1.28 26.47 7.06
C VAL A 104 -0.21 27.13 7.92
N GLU A 105 -0.62 27.99 8.85
CA GLU A 105 0.28 28.68 9.79
C GLU A 105 0.51 27.83 11.03
N HIS A 106 1.79 27.71 11.43
CA HIS A 106 2.20 27.04 12.65
C HIS A 106 3.26 27.82 13.41
N ASP A 107 3.21 27.77 14.72
CA ASP A 107 4.18 28.44 15.61
C ASP A 107 5.55 27.74 15.64
N ASP A 108 5.60 26.46 15.32
CA ASP A 108 6.77 25.58 15.44
C ASP A 108 7.65 25.49 14.18
N CYS A 109 7.22 26.08 13.05
CA CYS A 109 7.97 26.09 11.79
C CYS A 109 7.81 27.41 11.03
N ILE A 110 8.45 27.50 9.85
CA ILE A 110 8.26 28.62 8.94
C ILE A 110 7.00 28.36 8.12
N SER A 111 6.13 29.36 7.99
CA SER A 111 4.86 29.23 7.29
C SER A 111 4.82 30.11 6.04
N ILE A 112 4.36 29.54 4.93
CA ILE A 112 4.06 30.25 3.69
C ILE A 112 2.55 30.24 3.50
N LYS A 113 1.93 31.42 3.52
CA LYS A 113 0.48 31.62 3.39
C LYS A 113 0.13 32.21 2.03
N PHE A 114 -1.09 31.96 1.61
CA PHE A 114 -1.69 32.58 0.44
C PHE A 114 -2.63 33.70 0.85
N ASP A 115 -2.56 34.86 0.17
CA ASP A 115 -3.47 35.97 0.45
C ASP A 115 -4.79 35.80 -0.35
N TYR A 116 -5.62 34.88 0.14
CA TYR A 116 -6.93 34.61 -0.48
C TYR A 116 -7.84 35.84 -0.47
N ALA A 117 -7.83 36.59 0.62
CA ALA A 117 -8.66 37.78 0.78
C ALA A 117 -8.32 38.83 -0.27
N LYS A 118 -7.02 39.15 -0.45
CA LYS A 118 -6.54 40.10 -1.45
C LYS A 118 -6.81 39.63 -2.88
N GLY A 119 -6.58 38.35 -3.15
CA GLY A 119 -6.88 37.75 -4.46
C GLY A 119 -8.36 37.81 -4.82
N PHE A 120 -9.25 37.53 -3.87
CA PHE A 120 -10.69 37.61 -4.09
C PHE A 120 -11.16 39.08 -4.18
N GLU A 121 -10.58 39.98 -3.38
CA GLU A 121 -10.83 41.42 -3.49
C GLU A 121 -10.53 41.94 -4.91
N GLN A 122 -9.45 41.49 -5.55
CA GLN A 122 -9.10 41.88 -6.93
C GLN A 122 -10.21 41.54 -7.93
N VAL A 123 -10.80 40.34 -7.82
CA VAL A 123 -11.90 39.90 -8.69
C VAL A 123 -13.13 40.79 -8.50
N VAL A 124 -13.53 41.02 -7.25
CA VAL A 124 -14.74 41.84 -6.95
C VAL A 124 -14.53 43.28 -7.40
N ARG A 125 -13.36 43.89 -7.09
CA ARG A 125 -13.00 45.25 -7.55
C ARG A 125 -13.01 45.35 -9.06
N HIS A 126 -12.46 44.39 -9.77
CA HIS A 126 -12.46 44.36 -11.23
C HIS A 126 -13.87 44.45 -11.81
N VAL A 127 -14.83 43.69 -11.28
CA VAL A 127 -16.22 43.74 -11.72
C VAL A 127 -16.88 45.08 -11.43
N ILE A 128 -16.57 45.69 -10.28
CA ILE A 128 -17.17 46.98 -9.87
C ILE A 128 -16.53 48.16 -10.60
N GLU A 129 -15.20 48.23 -10.62
CA GLU A 129 -14.45 49.41 -11.11
C GLU A 129 -14.31 49.43 -12.62
N GLN A 130 -13.98 48.29 -13.24
CA GLN A 130 -13.71 48.22 -14.68
C GLN A 130 -15.00 48.10 -15.50
N HIS A 131 -16.02 47.41 -14.95
CA HIS A 131 -17.27 47.17 -15.67
C HIS A 131 -18.44 48.01 -15.14
N GLY A 132 -18.25 48.77 -14.06
CA GLY A 132 -19.27 49.65 -13.49
C GLY A 132 -20.50 48.92 -12.97
N VAL A 133 -20.38 47.62 -12.69
CA VAL A 133 -21.54 46.77 -12.30
C VAL A 133 -21.93 47.04 -10.85
N ARG A 134 -23.24 47.24 -10.61
CA ARG A 134 -23.80 47.50 -9.28
C ARG A 134 -24.81 46.42 -8.86
N ASP A 135 -25.25 45.60 -9.77
CA ASP A 135 -26.19 44.50 -9.56
C ASP A 135 -25.36 43.19 -9.59
N ILE A 136 -24.93 42.74 -8.41
CA ILE A 136 -23.95 41.65 -8.25
C ILE A 136 -24.52 40.57 -7.33
N GLY A 137 -24.51 39.32 -7.79
CA GLY A 137 -24.80 38.14 -6.98
C GLY A 137 -23.51 37.41 -6.61
N PHE A 138 -23.59 36.54 -5.60
CA PHE A 138 -22.47 35.76 -5.13
C PHE A 138 -22.87 34.31 -4.83
N ILE A 139 -22.13 33.36 -5.41
CA ILE A 139 -22.18 31.94 -5.05
C ILE A 139 -20.96 31.64 -4.20
N ALA A 140 -21.15 31.57 -2.89
CA ALA A 140 -20.13 31.33 -1.87
C ALA A 140 -19.73 29.84 -1.78
N GLY A 141 -18.70 29.54 -1.01
CA GLY A 141 -18.29 28.19 -0.72
C GLY A 141 -19.19 27.46 0.27
N ARG A 142 -18.63 26.68 1.18
CA ARG A 142 -19.37 25.99 2.23
C ARG A 142 -19.73 26.95 3.35
N LYS A 143 -20.93 26.76 3.88
CA LYS A 143 -21.39 27.50 5.06
C LYS A 143 -20.53 27.12 6.29
N ASP A 144 -20.22 28.15 7.10
CA ASP A 144 -19.43 28.01 8.35
C ASP A 144 -17.99 27.47 8.12
N GLU A 145 -17.46 27.56 6.91
CA GLU A 145 -16.07 27.19 6.57
C GLU A 145 -15.24 28.46 6.43
N GLU A 146 -14.06 28.47 7.05
CA GLU A 146 -13.22 29.67 7.26
C GLU A 146 -12.93 30.42 5.94
N ASN A 147 -12.43 29.72 4.91
CA ASN A 147 -12.12 30.35 3.63
C ASN A 147 -13.35 30.90 2.91
N SER A 148 -14.51 30.24 3.06
CA SER A 148 -15.77 30.71 2.51
C SER A 148 -16.26 31.96 3.22
N GLU A 149 -16.22 31.97 4.56
CA GLU A 149 -16.65 33.12 5.36
C GLU A 149 -15.71 34.32 5.16
N GLU A 150 -14.40 34.11 4.98
CA GLU A 150 -13.47 35.17 4.62
C GLU A 150 -13.85 35.85 3.29
N ARG A 151 -14.13 35.05 2.23
CA ARG A 151 -14.58 35.59 0.94
C ARG A 151 -15.91 36.33 1.04
N ILE A 152 -16.86 35.82 1.86
CA ILE A 152 -18.13 36.52 2.13
C ILE A 152 -17.87 37.85 2.82
N ALA A 153 -16.95 37.90 3.80
CA ALA A 153 -16.61 39.13 4.50
C ALA A 153 -15.98 40.15 3.56
N VAL A 154 -15.04 39.74 2.69
CA VAL A 154 -14.44 40.58 1.67
C VAL A 154 -15.51 41.10 0.71
N PHE A 155 -16.40 40.23 0.21
CA PHE A 155 -17.48 40.64 -0.68
C PHE A 155 -18.40 41.70 -0.05
N ARG A 156 -18.84 41.48 1.17
CA ARG A 156 -19.71 42.44 1.90
C ARG A 156 -19.03 43.78 2.14
N LYS A 157 -17.74 43.75 2.57
CA LYS A 157 -16.94 44.96 2.80
C LYS A 157 -16.84 45.80 1.53
N LEU A 158 -16.59 45.17 0.38
CA LEU A 158 -16.49 45.87 -0.90
C LEU A 158 -17.82 46.44 -1.37
N LEU A 159 -18.91 45.73 -1.22
CA LEU A 159 -20.23 46.27 -1.54
C LEU A 159 -20.54 47.53 -0.70
N GLU A 160 -20.18 47.49 0.61
CA GLU A 160 -20.35 48.67 1.49
C GLU A 160 -19.44 49.82 1.05
N GLU A 161 -18.17 49.57 0.70
CA GLU A 161 -17.19 50.59 0.23
C GLU A 161 -17.69 51.31 -1.02
N TYR A 162 -18.41 50.61 -1.91
CA TYR A 162 -18.94 51.19 -3.16
C TYR A 162 -20.42 51.56 -3.10
N ASP A 163 -21.03 51.61 -1.91
CA ASP A 163 -22.45 51.93 -1.71
C ASP A 163 -23.40 51.02 -2.55
N ILE A 164 -23.07 49.71 -2.63
CA ILE A 164 -23.86 48.68 -3.32
C ILE A 164 -24.66 47.89 -2.29
N PRO A 165 -26.00 47.79 -2.39
CA PRO A 165 -26.79 47.03 -1.43
C PRO A 165 -26.50 45.52 -1.58
N PHE A 166 -26.29 44.82 -0.45
CA PHE A 166 -26.19 43.37 -0.45
C PHE A 166 -27.53 42.70 -0.73
N ARG A 167 -27.56 41.85 -1.76
CA ARG A 167 -28.78 41.18 -2.21
C ARG A 167 -28.86 39.75 -1.71
N ASN A 168 -29.68 39.50 -0.69
CA ASN A 168 -29.92 38.15 -0.16
C ASN A 168 -30.60 37.19 -1.15
N ASP A 169 -31.32 37.70 -2.13
CA ASP A 169 -32.05 36.92 -3.14
C ASP A 169 -31.20 36.40 -4.30
N VAL A 170 -29.92 36.80 -4.35
CA VAL A 170 -28.90 36.32 -5.30
C VAL A 170 -27.60 35.93 -4.59
N PHE A 171 -27.71 35.61 -3.29
CA PHE A 171 -26.62 35.05 -2.48
C PHE A 171 -26.92 33.58 -2.15
N TYR A 172 -26.00 32.67 -2.51
CA TYR A 172 -26.15 31.22 -2.34
C TYR A 172 -24.87 30.61 -1.81
N TYR A 173 -24.98 29.51 -1.05
CA TYR A 173 -23.88 28.60 -0.76
C TYR A 173 -23.82 27.52 -1.85
N GLY A 174 -22.70 27.41 -2.53
CA GLY A 174 -22.44 26.49 -3.63
C GLY A 174 -21.55 25.30 -3.26
N ASP A 175 -21.12 25.22 -1.97
CA ASP A 175 -20.35 24.13 -1.41
C ASP A 175 -19.05 23.79 -2.18
N TYR A 176 -18.55 24.71 -3.01
CA TYR A 176 -17.46 24.54 -3.98
C TYR A 176 -17.73 23.48 -5.07
N TRP A 177 -18.98 23.04 -5.25
CA TRP A 177 -19.37 22.02 -6.22
C TRP A 177 -20.31 22.54 -7.31
N SER A 178 -20.25 21.87 -8.49
CA SER A 178 -21.08 22.24 -9.65
C SER A 178 -22.57 22.13 -9.38
N VAL A 179 -23.02 21.06 -8.72
CA VAL A 179 -24.45 20.78 -8.54
C VAL A 179 -25.18 21.84 -7.70
N PRO A 180 -24.67 22.29 -6.55
CA PRO A 180 -25.29 23.41 -5.84
C PRO A 180 -25.25 24.74 -6.63
N ALA A 181 -24.17 25.00 -7.41
CA ALA A 181 -24.11 26.18 -8.27
C ALA A 181 -25.17 26.15 -9.36
N LEU A 182 -25.42 25.02 -10.02
CA LEU A 182 -26.53 24.86 -10.99
C LEU A 182 -27.89 25.15 -10.36
N LYS A 183 -28.13 24.63 -9.13
CA LYS A 183 -29.39 24.91 -8.41
C LYS A 183 -29.56 26.40 -8.10
N ALA A 184 -28.47 27.10 -7.75
CA ALA A 184 -28.48 28.54 -7.52
C ALA A 184 -28.88 29.29 -8.79
N VAL A 185 -28.34 28.90 -9.96
CA VAL A 185 -28.69 29.50 -11.25
C VAL A 185 -30.18 29.25 -11.60
N ASP A 186 -30.65 28.01 -11.44
CA ASP A 186 -32.07 27.67 -11.68
C ASP A 186 -32.99 28.50 -10.80
N ASP A 187 -32.68 28.64 -9.53
CA ASP A 187 -33.50 29.43 -8.59
C ASP A 187 -33.52 30.94 -8.95
N MET A 188 -32.37 31.52 -9.36
CA MET A 188 -32.32 32.89 -9.84
C MET A 188 -33.18 33.12 -11.09
N ILE A 189 -33.14 32.18 -12.02
CA ILE A 189 -33.92 32.28 -13.28
C ILE A 189 -35.42 32.11 -13.00
N GLU A 190 -35.83 31.11 -12.23
CA GLU A 190 -37.21 30.85 -11.87
C GLU A 190 -37.85 32.01 -11.12
N LYS A 191 -37.09 32.69 -10.26
CA LYS A 191 -37.53 33.86 -9.52
C LYS A 191 -37.45 35.18 -10.31
N ASN A 192 -36.91 35.12 -11.53
CA ASN A 192 -36.62 36.30 -12.34
C ASN A 192 -35.73 37.33 -11.61
N LYS A 193 -34.66 36.84 -11.00
CA LYS A 193 -33.73 37.60 -10.13
C LYS A 193 -32.28 37.55 -10.60
N VAL A 194 -32.05 37.23 -11.87
CA VAL A 194 -30.69 37.14 -12.42
C VAL A 194 -29.98 38.49 -12.32
N PRO A 195 -28.80 38.57 -11.65
CA PRO A 195 -28.05 39.81 -11.52
C PRO A 195 -27.25 40.12 -12.80
N ARG A 196 -26.69 41.32 -12.92
CA ARG A 196 -25.82 41.70 -14.04
C ARG A 196 -24.42 41.01 -13.96
N ALA A 197 -23.97 40.66 -12.77
CA ALA A 197 -22.78 39.88 -12.58
C ALA A 197 -22.99 38.84 -11.48
N ILE A 198 -22.42 37.66 -11.68
CA ILE A 198 -22.30 36.61 -10.66
C ILE A 198 -20.82 36.33 -10.40
N ILE A 199 -20.42 36.47 -9.15
CA ILE A 199 -19.08 36.11 -8.66
C ILE A 199 -19.21 34.75 -7.99
N CYS A 200 -18.32 33.82 -8.28
CA CYS A 200 -18.29 32.49 -7.63
C CYS A 200 -17.03 32.36 -6.78
N ALA A 201 -17.18 31.72 -5.64
CA ALA A 201 -16.05 31.51 -4.72
C ALA A 201 -14.99 30.55 -5.26
N ASN A 202 -15.28 29.80 -6.34
CA ASN A 202 -14.26 29.06 -7.10
C ASN A 202 -14.61 28.91 -8.58
N ASP A 203 -13.64 28.45 -9.37
CA ASP A 203 -13.78 28.30 -10.82
C ASP A 203 -14.74 27.20 -11.22
N MET A 204 -14.76 26.07 -10.48
CA MET A 204 -15.69 24.96 -10.77
C MET A 204 -17.15 25.41 -10.74
N MET A 205 -17.52 26.19 -9.74
CA MET A 205 -18.88 26.75 -9.65
C MET A 205 -19.14 27.78 -10.74
N ALA A 206 -18.16 28.62 -11.05
CA ALA A 206 -18.26 29.66 -12.09
C ALA A 206 -18.46 29.04 -13.48
N ILE A 207 -17.69 28.02 -13.83
CA ILE A 207 -17.82 27.29 -15.11
C ILE A 207 -19.19 26.62 -15.21
N ALA A 208 -19.64 25.94 -14.13
CA ALA A 208 -20.93 25.29 -14.10
C ALA A 208 -22.08 26.30 -14.23
N ALA A 209 -22.02 27.41 -13.48
CA ALA A 209 -23.01 28.49 -13.54
C ALA A 209 -23.06 29.15 -14.93
N GLY A 210 -21.87 29.46 -15.49
CA GLY A 210 -21.75 30.03 -16.82
C GLY A 210 -22.35 29.15 -17.92
N ALA A 211 -22.04 27.85 -17.89
CA ALA A 211 -22.62 26.89 -18.83
C ALA A 211 -24.16 26.80 -18.71
N GLU A 212 -24.69 26.83 -17.49
CA GLU A 212 -26.14 26.79 -17.29
C GLU A 212 -26.81 28.07 -17.73
N PHE A 213 -26.26 29.27 -17.45
CA PHE A 213 -26.78 30.52 -17.99
C PHE A 213 -26.84 30.50 -19.52
N GLN A 214 -25.76 30.04 -20.19
CA GLN A 214 -25.73 29.92 -21.66
C GLN A 214 -26.77 28.91 -22.16
N ARG A 215 -26.94 27.77 -21.49
CA ARG A 215 -27.97 26.77 -21.84
C ARG A 215 -29.39 27.32 -21.74
N ARG A 216 -29.62 28.27 -20.83
CA ARG A 216 -30.88 29.01 -20.65
C ARG A 216 -31.02 30.20 -21.58
N GLY A 217 -30.05 30.47 -22.45
CA GLY A 217 -30.09 31.51 -23.47
C GLY A 217 -29.47 32.85 -23.10
N TYR A 218 -28.87 32.95 -21.92
CA TYR A 218 -28.12 34.15 -21.53
C TYR A 218 -26.77 34.20 -22.26
N LYS A 219 -26.34 35.36 -22.67
CA LYS A 219 -25.05 35.61 -23.28
C LYS A 219 -24.06 36.11 -22.22
N ILE A 220 -22.86 35.52 -22.19
CA ILE A 220 -21.76 35.95 -21.35
C ILE A 220 -20.72 36.59 -22.27
N PRO A 221 -20.31 37.84 -22.05
CA PRO A 221 -20.62 38.72 -20.90
C PRO A 221 -21.81 39.67 -21.14
N GLU A 222 -22.49 39.65 -22.29
CA GLU A 222 -23.43 40.68 -22.68
C GLU A 222 -24.64 40.82 -21.73
N ASP A 223 -25.26 39.69 -21.34
CA ASP A 223 -26.40 39.64 -20.42
C ASP A 223 -25.94 39.50 -18.97
N ILE A 224 -24.90 38.72 -18.72
CA ILE A 224 -24.38 38.43 -17.38
C ILE A 224 -22.87 38.25 -17.42
N ILE A 225 -22.16 38.92 -16.51
CA ILE A 225 -20.73 38.65 -16.23
C ILE A 225 -20.61 37.48 -15.28
N VAL A 226 -19.67 36.56 -15.52
CA VAL A 226 -19.34 35.45 -14.62
C VAL A 226 -17.86 35.48 -14.31
N THR A 227 -17.50 35.42 -13.02
CA THR A 227 -16.12 35.33 -12.57
C THR A 227 -15.94 34.23 -11.55
N GLY A 228 -14.73 33.63 -11.51
CA GLY A 228 -14.35 32.60 -10.58
C GLY A 228 -13.24 33.00 -9.64
N PHE A 229 -12.63 32.00 -9.02
CA PHE A 229 -11.48 32.10 -8.14
C PHE A 229 -10.79 30.72 -8.11
N ASP A 230 -9.51 30.64 -7.98
CA ASP A 230 -8.51 29.55 -7.88
C ASP A 230 -7.52 29.53 -9.05
N GLY A 231 -7.84 30.10 -10.22
CA GLY A 231 -6.96 30.11 -11.40
C GLY A 231 -6.78 28.72 -12.02
N SER A 232 -7.86 27.93 -12.06
CA SER A 232 -7.83 26.57 -12.61
C SER A 232 -7.54 26.53 -14.12
N GLU A 233 -6.99 25.41 -14.62
CA GLU A 233 -6.72 25.25 -16.06
C GLU A 233 -8.01 25.29 -16.88
N GLU A 234 -9.08 24.75 -16.34
CA GLU A 234 -10.40 24.73 -16.97
C GLU A 234 -10.95 26.13 -17.25
N ALA A 235 -10.55 27.13 -16.47
CA ALA A 235 -10.90 28.52 -16.69
C ALA A 235 -10.44 29.03 -18.07
N ASN A 236 -9.34 28.50 -18.61
CA ASN A 236 -8.82 28.85 -19.93
C ASN A 236 -9.48 28.08 -21.09
N PHE A 237 -10.21 27.01 -20.78
CA PHE A 237 -10.84 26.15 -21.81
C PHE A 237 -12.34 26.31 -21.91
N CYS A 238 -12.99 26.96 -20.95
CA CYS A 238 -14.42 27.29 -21.06
C CYS A 238 -14.65 28.42 -22.10
N THR A 239 -15.88 28.55 -22.55
CA THR A 239 -16.27 29.58 -23.52
C THR A 239 -17.45 30.37 -22.97
N PRO A 240 -17.26 31.67 -22.71
CA PRO A 240 -16.02 32.46 -22.77
C PRO A 240 -14.99 32.04 -21.71
N MET A 241 -13.71 32.33 -21.92
CA MET A 241 -12.65 32.08 -20.94
C MET A 241 -12.94 32.84 -19.65
N LEU A 242 -12.74 32.18 -18.51
CA LEU A 242 -13.18 32.68 -17.21
C LEU A 242 -12.16 33.68 -16.61
N THR A 243 -12.63 34.89 -16.27
CA THR A 243 -11.90 35.80 -15.41
C THR A 243 -11.86 35.21 -14.00
N THR A 244 -10.65 35.03 -13.48
CA THR A 244 -10.38 34.37 -12.18
C THR A 244 -9.15 34.94 -11.53
N SER A 245 -8.89 34.63 -10.27
CA SER A 245 -7.64 34.93 -9.58
C SER A 245 -7.04 33.65 -9.02
N GLY A 246 -5.74 33.45 -9.23
CA GLY A 246 -5.03 32.24 -8.81
C GLY A 246 -3.65 32.54 -8.23
N CYS A 247 -3.09 31.58 -7.48
CA CYS A 247 -1.74 31.73 -6.95
C CYS A 247 -0.68 31.59 -8.06
N SER A 248 0.38 32.38 -7.95
CA SER A 248 1.58 32.19 -8.77
C SER A 248 2.36 30.98 -8.25
N TYR A 249 2.36 29.88 -9.01
CA TYR A 249 3.10 28.67 -8.67
C TYR A 249 4.62 28.90 -8.69
N ASP A 250 5.10 29.74 -9.61
CA ASP A 250 6.52 30.06 -9.71
C ASP A 250 6.97 30.93 -8.52
N ASP A 251 6.18 31.93 -8.11
CA ASP A 251 6.51 32.74 -6.94
C ASP A 251 6.45 31.93 -5.64
N THR A 252 5.48 31.03 -5.52
CA THR A 252 5.40 30.09 -4.39
C THR A 252 6.64 29.21 -4.34
N ALA A 253 7.02 28.60 -5.44
CA ALA A 253 8.18 27.73 -5.53
C ALA A 253 9.48 28.48 -5.24
N LYS A 254 9.64 29.67 -5.81
CA LYS A 254 10.78 30.54 -5.56
C LYS A 254 10.88 30.94 -4.08
N THR A 255 9.77 31.31 -3.47
CA THR A 255 9.73 31.68 -2.05
C THR A 255 10.15 30.50 -1.18
N ILE A 256 9.67 29.28 -1.47
CA ILE A 256 10.08 28.05 -0.76
C ILE A 256 11.59 27.84 -0.85
N ILE A 257 12.17 27.91 -2.06
CA ILE A 257 13.61 27.68 -2.27
C ILE A 257 14.46 28.79 -1.63
N ASP A 258 14.04 30.05 -1.71
CA ASP A 258 14.73 31.18 -1.08
C ASP A 258 14.75 31.01 0.45
N VAL A 259 13.63 30.63 1.05
CA VAL A 259 13.52 30.39 2.50
C VAL A 259 14.40 29.22 2.93
N ILE A 260 14.39 28.10 2.19
CA ILE A 260 15.27 26.95 2.45
C ILE A 260 16.73 27.37 2.37
N SER A 261 17.10 28.09 1.32
CA SER A 261 18.49 28.52 1.09
C SER A 261 18.99 29.42 2.22
N LYS A 262 18.20 30.39 2.70
CA LYS A 262 18.51 31.22 3.87
C LYS A 262 18.66 30.37 5.14
N ALA A 263 17.72 29.47 5.40
CA ALA A 263 17.76 28.62 6.59
C ALA A 263 19.02 27.72 6.60
N LEU A 264 19.39 27.15 5.46
CA LEU A 264 20.58 26.30 5.32
C LEU A 264 21.89 27.10 5.34
N ALA A 265 21.86 28.40 4.99
CA ALA A 265 22.99 29.30 5.16
C ALA A 265 23.22 29.76 6.61
N GLY A 266 22.32 29.38 7.53
CA GLY A 266 22.35 29.78 8.94
C GLY A 266 21.79 31.19 9.18
N GLU A 267 21.14 31.77 8.18
CA GLU A 267 20.38 33.03 8.34
C GLU A 267 19.08 32.69 9.11
N LYS A 268 18.51 33.72 9.76
CA LYS A 268 17.23 33.57 10.44
C LYS A 268 16.11 34.08 9.51
N PRO A 269 15.38 33.18 8.81
CA PRO A 269 14.27 33.62 7.97
C PRO A 269 13.12 34.16 8.84
N GLU A 270 12.23 34.92 8.21
CA GLU A 270 10.98 35.34 8.84
C GLU A 270 10.12 34.10 9.15
N LYS A 271 9.23 34.23 10.14
CA LYS A 271 8.33 33.10 10.50
C LYS A 271 7.20 32.90 9.51
N ILE A 272 6.73 33.97 8.88
CA ILE A 272 5.59 33.96 7.98
C ILE A 272 5.97 34.69 6.69
N TYR A 273 5.72 34.05 5.58
CA TYR A 273 5.79 34.62 4.23
C TYR A 273 4.41 34.57 3.60
N THR A 274 4.05 35.58 2.82
CA THR A 274 2.77 35.64 2.12
C THR A 274 3.02 35.66 0.62
N VAL A 275 2.32 34.83 -0.13
CA VAL A 275 2.32 34.80 -1.59
C VAL A 275 0.99 35.36 -2.07
N ASP A 276 1.08 36.35 -2.95
CA ASP A 276 -0.07 37.03 -3.54
C ASP A 276 -0.77 36.13 -4.59
N TYR A 277 -2.01 36.48 -4.86
CA TYR A 277 -2.80 35.93 -5.96
C TYR A 277 -2.81 36.92 -7.12
N ASP A 278 -2.74 36.40 -8.34
CA ASP A 278 -2.76 37.18 -9.57
C ASP A 278 -4.12 37.11 -10.25
N LEU A 279 -4.67 38.25 -10.63
CA LEU A 279 -5.91 38.34 -11.37
C LEU A 279 -5.66 38.04 -12.86
N SER A 280 -6.24 36.98 -13.38
CA SER A 280 -6.32 36.64 -14.80
C SER A 280 -7.62 37.21 -15.38
N VAL A 281 -7.47 38.26 -16.19
CA VAL A 281 -8.61 38.97 -16.80
C VAL A 281 -8.90 38.39 -18.18
N GLU A 282 -10.10 37.81 -18.33
CA GLU A 282 -10.50 37.09 -19.54
C GLU A 282 -11.86 37.58 -20.08
N ASN A 283 -12.37 36.92 -21.13
CA ASN A 283 -13.55 37.43 -21.84
C ASN A 283 -14.91 37.12 -21.17
N SER A 284 -14.95 36.36 -20.09
CA SER A 284 -16.19 36.14 -19.33
C SER A 284 -16.67 37.40 -18.60
N CYS A 285 -15.79 38.35 -18.34
CA CYS A 285 -16.18 39.66 -17.83
C CYS A 285 -16.37 40.72 -18.93
N GLY A 286 -15.95 40.45 -20.17
CA GLY A 286 -16.01 41.36 -21.31
C GLY A 286 -14.69 42.04 -21.67
N CYS A 287 -13.61 41.69 -21.00
CA CYS A 287 -12.27 42.15 -21.35
C CYS A 287 -11.69 41.35 -22.52
N LYS A 288 -10.60 41.84 -23.10
CA LYS A 288 -9.84 41.06 -24.07
C LYS A 288 -9.08 39.96 -23.33
N PRO A 289 -9.11 38.71 -23.84
CA PRO A 289 -8.39 37.63 -23.22
C PRO A 289 -6.88 37.85 -23.23
N SER A 290 -6.21 37.43 -22.18
CA SER A 290 -4.75 37.53 -22.02
C SER A 290 -4.00 36.54 -22.91
N VAL A 291 -4.66 35.43 -23.31
CA VAL A 291 -4.13 34.37 -24.17
C VAL A 291 -5.07 34.11 -25.34
N GLU A 292 -4.54 33.66 -26.48
CA GLU A 292 -5.38 33.16 -27.57
C GLU A 292 -6.15 31.92 -27.12
N GLN A 293 -7.46 31.93 -27.35
CA GLN A 293 -8.33 30.82 -27.02
C GLN A 293 -7.93 29.58 -27.83
N ILE A 294 -7.63 28.49 -27.14
CA ILE A 294 -7.30 27.21 -27.80
C ILE A 294 -8.52 26.75 -28.61
N ASN A 295 -8.29 26.29 -29.83
CA ASN A 295 -9.35 25.75 -30.67
C ASN A 295 -10.03 24.56 -29.96
N THR A 296 -11.33 24.70 -29.71
CA THR A 296 -12.16 23.68 -29.03
C THR A 296 -12.02 22.29 -29.65
N GLY A 297 -11.89 22.19 -30.96
CA GLY A 297 -11.69 20.91 -31.68
C GLY A 297 -10.34 20.27 -31.37
N GLU A 298 -9.29 21.05 -31.20
CA GLU A 298 -7.97 20.56 -30.80
C GLU A 298 -7.96 20.10 -29.34
N TYR A 299 -8.62 20.85 -28.48
CA TYR A 299 -8.77 20.47 -27.07
C TYR A 299 -9.55 19.16 -26.90
N ILE A 300 -10.69 19.01 -27.62
CA ILE A 300 -11.44 17.75 -27.61
C ILE A 300 -10.59 16.58 -28.11
N ARG A 301 -9.75 16.80 -29.12
CA ARG A 301 -8.82 15.76 -29.61
C ARG A 301 -7.82 15.37 -28.52
N ILE A 302 -7.21 16.34 -27.84
CA ILE A 302 -6.27 16.10 -26.74
C ILE A 302 -6.94 15.31 -25.61
N LEU A 303 -8.15 15.71 -25.20
CA LEU A 303 -8.91 14.99 -24.16
C LEU A 303 -9.24 13.56 -24.58
N ARG A 304 -9.64 13.34 -25.84
CA ARG A 304 -9.94 12.00 -26.36
C ARG A 304 -8.68 11.12 -26.37
N ASP A 305 -7.54 11.66 -26.81
CA ASP A 305 -6.29 10.94 -26.83
C ASP A 305 -5.79 10.62 -25.43
N ARG A 306 -6.01 11.50 -24.46
CA ARG A 306 -5.76 11.24 -23.02
C ARG A 306 -6.65 10.12 -22.50
N MET A 307 -7.95 10.16 -22.80
CA MET A 307 -8.91 9.17 -22.33
C MET A 307 -8.64 7.78 -22.92
N ASN A 308 -8.34 7.70 -24.22
CA ASN A 308 -7.98 6.44 -24.87
C ASN A 308 -6.72 5.82 -24.25
N ARG A 309 -5.67 6.62 -24.00
CA ARG A 309 -4.45 6.15 -23.34
C ARG A 309 -4.73 5.66 -21.92
N TYR A 310 -5.56 6.37 -21.16
CA TYR A 310 -5.94 5.97 -19.81
C TYR A 310 -6.66 4.60 -19.81
N GLN A 311 -7.60 4.38 -20.74
CA GLN A 311 -8.31 3.11 -20.87
C GLN A 311 -7.38 1.95 -21.27
N ASP A 312 -6.42 2.19 -22.18
CA ASP A 312 -5.44 1.19 -22.57
C ASP A 312 -4.53 0.80 -21.40
N GLU A 313 -4.08 1.77 -20.61
CA GLU A 313 -3.28 1.54 -19.42
C GLU A 313 -4.05 0.81 -18.31
N GLU A 314 -5.32 1.17 -18.08
CA GLU A 314 -6.18 0.47 -17.11
C GLU A 314 -6.30 -1.02 -17.46
N ARG A 315 -6.49 -1.35 -18.75
CA ARG A 315 -6.54 -2.73 -19.23
C ARG A 315 -5.24 -3.47 -18.97
N VAL A 316 -4.10 -2.85 -19.30
CA VAL A 316 -2.76 -3.43 -19.08
C VAL A 316 -2.53 -3.71 -17.59
N LEU A 317 -2.93 -2.80 -16.71
CA LEU A 317 -2.79 -2.96 -15.27
C LEU A 317 -3.71 -4.04 -14.70
N TYR A 318 -4.92 -4.19 -15.25
CA TYR A 318 -5.80 -5.29 -14.89
C TYR A 318 -5.18 -6.65 -15.26
N GLU A 319 -4.62 -6.78 -16.47
CA GLU A 319 -3.92 -7.98 -16.90
C GLU A 319 -2.71 -8.28 -16.00
N LEU A 320 -1.95 -7.26 -15.59
CA LEU A 320 -0.87 -7.39 -14.62
C LEU A 320 -1.37 -7.99 -13.31
N ALA A 321 -2.44 -7.45 -12.74
CA ALA A 321 -2.99 -7.90 -11.47
C ALA A 321 -3.38 -9.39 -11.53
N VAL A 322 -4.01 -9.83 -12.62
CA VAL A 322 -4.38 -11.23 -12.86
C VAL A 322 -3.15 -12.12 -12.99
N ASN A 323 -2.14 -11.68 -13.74
CA ASN A 323 -0.93 -12.47 -13.99
C ASN A 323 -0.04 -12.59 -12.74
N ILE A 324 0.02 -11.57 -11.89
CA ILE A 324 0.78 -11.61 -10.62
C ILE A 324 0.24 -12.71 -9.69
N MET A 325 -1.07 -12.95 -9.66
CA MET A 325 -1.67 -14.01 -8.82
C MET A 325 -1.17 -15.43 -9.19
N ASN A 326 -0.69 -15.61 -10.41
CA ASN A 326 -0.16 -16.87 -10.91
C ASN A 326 1.38 -16.98 -10.76
N CYS A 327 2.05 -15.96 -10.24
CA CYS A 327 3.48 -16.01 -9.98
C CYS A 327 3.77 -16.94 -8.79
N GLU A 328 4.84 -17.72 -8.90
CA GLU A 328 5.27 -18.65 -7.84
C GLU A 328 6.60 -18.25 -7.20
N THR A 329 7.39 -17.42 -7.88
CA THR A 329 8.72 -17.05 -7.41
C THR A 329 8.96 -15.55 -7.49
N PRO A 330 9.90 -15.01 -6.66
CA PRO A 330 10.33 -13.61 -6.77
C PRO A 330 10.84 -13.23 -8.16
N LYS A 331 11.50 -14.16 -8.86
CA LYS A 331 12.03 -13.92 -10.20
C LYS A 331 10.92 -13.81 -11.25
N THR A 332 9.90 -14.66 -11.18
CA THR A 332 8.75 -14.59 -12.10
C THR A 332 7.95 -13.33 -11.88
N LEU A 333 7.77 -12.91 -10.62
CA LEU A 333 7.12 -11.63 -10.29
C LEU A 333 7.90 -10.44 -10.86
N ALA A 334 9.22 -10.39 -10.66
CA ALA A 334 10.05 -9.32 -11.18
C ALA A 334 10.06 -9.26 -12.73
N ALA A 335 10.11 -10.41 -13.40
CA ALA A 335 10.02 -10.50 -14.84
C ALA A 335 8.68 -9.96 -15.38
N LEU A 336 7.59 -10.31 -14.73
CA LEU A 336 6.27 -9.82 -15.07
C LEU A 336 6.15 -8.29 -14.87
N LEU A 337 6.61 -7.77 -13.74
CA LEU A 337 6.63 -6.32 -13.49
C LEU A 337 7.46 -5.57 -14.54
N LYS A 338 8.49 -6.20 -15.11
CA LYS A 338 9.27 -5.64 -16.21
C LYS A 338 8.49 -5.60 -17.51
N GLU A 339 7.78 -6.68 -17.87
CA GLU A 339 7.03 -6.81 -19.11
C GLU A 339 5.94 -5.74 -19.23
N TYR A 340 5.24 -5.47 -18.12
CA TYR A 340 4.18 -4.46 -18.04
C TYR A 340 4.70 -3.01 -17.86
N ALA A 341 5.97 -2.78 -18.11
CA ALA A 341 6.73 -1.52 -18.09
C ALA A 341 5.94 -0.22 -17.78
N PHE A 342 5.89 0.15 -16.53
CA PHE A 342 5.26 1.40 -16.05
C PHE A 342 6.10 2.67 -16.27
N GLY A 343 7.00 2.69 -17.24
CA GLY A 343 7.94 3.80 -17.43
C GLY A 343 9.03 3.81 -16.33
N ASP A 344 9.42 4.99 -15.91
CA ASP A 344 10.51 5.19 -14.95
C ASP A 344 9.99 5.07 -13.50
N VAL A 345 9.89 3.81 -13.02
CA VAL A 345 9.47 3.48 -11.67
C VAL A 345 10.38 2.43 -11.04
N ALA A 346 10.70 2.62 -9.76
CA ALA A 346 11.29 1.59 -8.91
C ALA A 346 10.20 1.00 -8.00
N ILE A 347 10.09 -0.32 -7.95
CA ILE A 347 9.14 -1.05 -7.11
C ILE A 347 9.95 -1.83 -6.07
N VAL A 348 9.71 -1.51 -4.81
CA VAL A 348 10.44 -2.04 -3.66
C VAL A 348 9.45 -2.68 -2.70
N VAL A 349 9.80 -3.86 -2.18
CA VAL A 349 9.01 -4.55 -1.16
C VAL A 349 9.84 -4.83 0.10
N ASN A 350 9.17 -5.06 1.22
CA ASN A 350 9.80 -5.45 2.47
C ASN A 350 10.60 -6.74 2.30
N GLY A 351 11.70 -6.89 3.04
CA GLY A 351 12.61 -8.03 2.94
C GLY A 351 11.97 -9.38 3.24
N ASP A 352 10.89 -9.37 4.01
CA ASP A 352 10.08 -10.55 4.35
C ASP A 352 8.82 -10.71 3.47
N PHE A 353 8.72 -9.94 2.39
CA PHE A 353 7.57 -10.00 1.48
C PHE A 353 7.31 -11.41 0.94
N PHE A 354 8.36 -12.21 0.74
CA PHE A 354 8.28 -13.58 0.23
C PHE A 354 8.25 -14.66 1.32
N ASP A 355 8.19 -14.30 2.60
CA ASP A 355 8.04 -15.28 3.68
C ASP A 355 6.57 -15.76 3.73
N GLU A 356 6.33 -16.94 3.16
CA GLU A 356 5.01 -17.57 3.06
C GLU A 356 4.35 -17.88 4.41
N ARG A 357 5.14 -17.89 5.51
CA ARG A 357 4.64 -18.18 6.87
C ARG A 357 3.98 -16.97 7.53
N LYS A 358 4.19 -15.77 7.00
CA LYS A 358 3.68 -14.54 7.58
C LYS A 358 2.30 -14.19 7.04
N ASP A 359 1.34 -14.02 7.96
CA ASP A 359 -0.01 -13.56 7.64
C ASP A 359 0.04 -12.18 6.95
N PRO A 360 -0.50 -12.04 5.73
CA PRO A 360 -0.52 -10.77 5.00
C PRO A 360 -1.44 -9.72 5.61
N GLY A 361 -2.42 -10.12 6.44
CA GLY A 361 -3.39 -9.22 7.08
C GLY A 361 -2.93 -8.66 8.44
N VAL A 362 -1.78 -9.10 8.95
CA VAL A 362 -1.29 -8.70 10.27
C VAL A 362 0.11 -8.10 10.15
N SER A 363 0.27 -6.85 10.59
CA SER A 363 1.58 -6.25 10.79
C SER A 363 1.70 -5.80 12.26
N ASN A 364 2.49 -6.54 13.03
CA ASN A 364 2.94 -6.13 14.37
C ASN A 364 4.34 -5.50 14.31
N ARG A 365 4.72 -4.96 13.14
CA ARG A 365 6.06 -4.45 12.91
C ARG A 365 6.14 -2.96 13.24
N GLU A 366 7.11 -2.59 14.07
CA GLU A 366 7.63 -1.24 14.18
C GLU A 366 9.18 -1.33 14.06
N PRO A 367 9.79 -0.65 13.08
CA PRO A 367 9.19 0.20 12.04
C PRO A 367 8.38 -0.56 10.98
N LEU A 368 7.47 0.15 10.31
CA LEU A 368 6.55 -0.42 9.30
C LEU A 368 7.30 -1.01 8.08
N PHE A 369 8.45 -0.45 7.73
CA PHE A 369 9.33 -0.97 6.69
C PHE A 369 10.52 -1.70 7.31
N SER A 370 10.90 -2.83 6.71
CA SER A 370 12.04 -3.63 7.18
C SER A 370 13.38 -2.96 6.89
N ASP A 371 14.41 -3.26 7.69
CA ASP A 371 15.77 -2.74 7.44
C ASP A 371 16.37 -3.28 6.14
N LYS A 372 16.02 -4.52 5.78
CA LYS A 372 16.33 -5.12 4.47
C LYS A 372 15.11 -5.02 3.57
N MET A 373 15.31 -4.51 2.38
CA MET A 373 14.31 -4.35 1.35
C MET A 373 14.69 -5.16 0.12
N ILE A 374 13.75 -5.37 -0.78
CA ILE A 374 13.97 -6.08 -2.05
C ILE A 374 13.47 -5.20 -3.20
N LEU A 375 14.38 -4.86 -4.11
CA LEU A 375 14.04 -4.21 -5.36
C LEU A 375 13.49 -5.25 -6.34
N LEU A 376 12.27 -5.03 -6.79
CA LEU A 376 11.58 -5.90 -7.78
C LEU A 376 11.66 -5.34 -9.20
N ARG A 377 11.78 -4.03 -9.33
CA ARG A 377 11.82 -3.33 -10.60
C ARG A 377 12.55 -2.01 -10.46
N SER A 378 13.42 -1.70 -11.40
CA SER A 378 13.95 -0.36 -11.66
C SER A 378 14.52 -0.35 -13.07
N ARG A 379 14.37 0.77 -13.80
CA ARG A 379 15.04 0.94 -15.10
C ARG A 379 16.50 1.34 -14.93
N ALA A 380 16.85 1.93 -13.79
CA ALA A 380 18.22 2.37 -13.50
C ALA A 380 19.16 1.22 -13.13
N VAL A 381 18.62 0.05 -12.75
CA VAL A 381 19.39 -1.13 -12.35
C VAL A 381 19.33 -2.19 -13.44
N GLU A 382 20.48 -2.84 -13.73
CA GLU A 382 20.52 -3.92 -14.70
C GLU A 382 19.63 -5.11 -14.27
N ASP A 383 18.81 -5.60 -15.18
CA ASP A 383 17.83 -6.67 -14.95
C ASP A 383 18.38 -7.96 -14.35
N ARG A 384 19.63 -8.30 -14.67
CA ARG A 384 20.30 -9.51 -14.13
C ARG A 384 20.47 -9.48 -12.61
N ASN A 385 20.39 -8.30 -12.00
CA ASN A 385 20.53 -8.10 -10.57
C ASN A 385 19.19 -8.07 -9.84
N ILE A 386 18.05 -8.15 -10.54
CA ILE A 386 16.71 -8.08 -9.97
C ILE A 386 16.11 -9.50 -9.88
N PRO A 387 15.45 -9.90 -8.76
CA PRO A 387 15.20 -9.13 -7.53
C PRO A 387 16.49 -8.92 -6.70
N GLN A 388 16.70 -7.70 -6.19
CA GLN A 388 17.91 -7.31 -5.49
C GLN A 388 17.63 -6.93 -4.04
N PRO A 389 18.14 -7.69 -3.04
CA PRO A 389 18.12 -7.27 -1.65
C PRO A 389 19.07 -6.09 -1.40
N PHE A 390 18.65 -5.15 -0.55
CA PHE A 390 19.47 -3.99 -0.15
C PHE A 390 19.07 -3.45 1.23
N ASP A 391 19.90 -2.59 1.80
CA ASP A 391 19.60 -1.91 3.06
C ASP A 391 18.68 -0.70 2.80
N ARG A 392 17.63 -0.54 3.60
CA ARG A 392 16.66 0.56 3.50
C ARG A 392 17.30 1.94 3.49
N THR A 393 18.43 2.11 4.18
CA THR A 393 19.20 3.37 4.21
C THR A 393 19.67 3.83 2.83
N ASN A 394 19.75 2.94 1.86
CA ASN A 394 20.06 3.28 0.47
C ASN A 394 18.84 3.80 -0.31
N ILE A 395 17.65 3.77 0.29
CA ILE A 395 16.35 4.14 -0.30
C ILE A 395 16.06 3.28 -1.55
N ILE A 396 16.84 3.41 -2.60
CA ILE A 396 16.78 2.61 -3.84
C ILE A 396 18.23 2.35 -4.27
N PRO A 397 18.59 1.13 -4.71
CA PRO A 397 19.87 0.89 -5.35
C PRO A 397 20.08 1.84 -6.54
N ASP A 398 21.29 2.37 -6.67
CA ASP A 398 21.69 3.31 -7.72
C ASP A 398 20.85 4.62 -7.78
N ILE A 399 20.37 5.08 -6.62
CA ILE A 399 19.56 6.30 -6.51
C ILE A 399 20.28 7.53 -7.08
N GLU A 400 21.61 7.58 -7.01
CA GLU A 400 22.41 8.66 -7.58
C GLU A 400 22.18 8.80 -9.10
N ASN A 401 22.16 7.68 -9.82
CA ASN A 401 21.86 7.65 -11.25
C ASN A 401 20.42 8.12 -11.55
N ILE A 402 19.48 7.83 -10.63
CA ILE A 402 18.09 8.30 -10.76
C ILE A 402 18.02 9.83 -10.54
N MET A 403 18.77 10.36 -9.58
CA MET A 403 18.81 11.79 -9.31
C MET A 403 19.43 12.62 -10.45
N ASP A 404 20.27 12.02 -11.29
CA ASP A 404 20.83 12.66 -12.47
C ASP A 404 19.80 12.98 -13.56
N TYR A 405 18.61 12.36 -13.54
CA TYR A 405 17.48 12.75 -14.41
C TYR A 405 16.91 14.12 -14.07
N LYS A 406 17.24 14.69 -12.90
CA LYS A 406 16.78 16.03 -12.44
C LYS A 406 15.27 16.19 -12.43
N VAL A 407 14.56 15.11 -12.16
CA VAL A 407 13.10 15.05 -12.00
C VAL A 407 12.74 14.82 -10.53
N PRO A 408 11.51 15.13 -10.10
CA PRO A 408 11.07 14.78 -8.75
C PRO A 408 11.03 13.27 -8.57
N LEU A 409 11.51 12.79 -7.43
CA LEU A 409 11.36 11.39 -7.02
C LEU A 409 10.09 11.28 -6.17
N ILE A 410 9.04 10.65 -6.71
CA ILE A 410 7.72 10.60 -6.08
C ILE A 410 7.52 9.25 -5.43
N PHE A 411 7.47 9.24 -4.10
CA PHE A 411 7.29 8.04 -3.28
C PHE A 411 5.82 7.84 -2.91
N SER A 412 5.32 6.64 -3.17
CA SER A 412 3.99 6.18 -2.76
C SER A 412 4.12 4.87 -2.00
N ALA A 413 3.44 4.73 -0.86
CA ALA A 413 3.40 3.47 -0.15
C ALA A 413 2.63 2.42 -0.96
N LEU A 414 3.15 1.20 -0.99
CA LEU A 414 2.44 0.01 -1.44
C LEU A 414 1.91 -0.71 -0.22
N ALA A 415 0.59 -0.79 -0.07
CA ALA A 415 -0.05 -1.36 1.10
C ALA A 415 -1.28 -2.19 0.73
N HIS A 416 -1.55 -3.23 1.52
CA HIS A 416 -2.74 -4.07 1.37
C HIS A 416 -3.44 -4.20 2.71
N ILE A 417 -4.72 -3.81 2.77
CA ILE A 417 -5.54 -3.85 3.99
C ILE A 417 -4.83 -3.17 5.19
N GLY A 418 -4.24 -1.99 4.94
CA GLY A 418 -3.54 -1.21 5.96
C GLY A 418 -2.12 -1.71 6.33
N VAL A 419 -1.66 -2.81 5.73
CA VAL A 419 -0.33 -3.37 5.96
C VAL A 419 0.62 -2.91 4.87
N PRO A 420 1.71 -2.18 5.18
CA PRO A 420 2.70 -1.78 4.20
C PRO A 420 3.45 -3.00 3.63
N LEU A 421 3.38 -3.17 2.32
CA LEU A 421 4.13 -4.18 1.58
C LEU A 421 5.50 -3.68 1.15
N GLY A 422 5.61 -2.37 0.91
CA GLY A 422 6.77 -1.69 0.39
C GLY A 422 6.42 -0.30 -0.14
N TYR A 423 7.11 0.15 -1.16
CA TYR A 423 6.85 1.44 -1.81
C TYR A 423 7.19 1.42 -3.31
N ALA A 424 6.57 2.32 -4.04
CA ALA A 424 6.95 2.67 -5.41
C ALA A 424 7.60 4.06 -5.41
N CYS A 425 8.62 4.25 -6.24
CA CYS A 425 9.21 5.54 -6.52
C CYS A 425 9.13 5.82 -8.02
N PHE A 426 8.39 6.86 -8.39
CA PHE A 426 8.24 7.33 -9.76
C PHE A 426 9.23 8.46 -10.02
N TYR A 427 9.95 8.40 -11.16
CA TYR A 427 10.99 9.36 -11.53
C TYR A 427 10.92 9.74 -13.01
N PHE A 428 9.74 10.18 -13.43
CA PHE A 428 9.49 10.65 -14.79
C PHE A 428 9.34 12.19 -14.84
N PRO A 429 9.53 12.81 -16.03
CA PRO A 429 9.35 14.24 -16.19
C PRO A 429 7.99 14.70 -15.69
N ALA A 430 7.95 15.86 -15.04
CA ALA A 430 6.73 16.44 -14.49
C ALA A 430 5.79 16.88 -15.63
N GLN A 431 5.05 15.92 -16.18
CA GLN A 431 3.97 16.10 -17.14
C GLN A 431 2.66 15.64 -16.49
N LEU A 432 1.63 16.48 -16.59
CA LEU A 432 0.34 16.20 -15.96
C LEU A 432 -0.22 14.81 -16.33
N SER A 433 -0.08 14.44 -17.61
CA SER A 433 -0.50 13.14 -18.12
C SER A 433 0.18 11.94 -17.43
N GLU A 434 1.39 12.11 -16.90
CA GLU A 434 2.11 11.05 -16.19
C GLU A 434 1.67 10.97 -14.72
N TYR A 435 1.47 12.14 -14.08
CA TYR A 435 1.06 12.20 -12.67
C TYR A 435 -0.34 11.61 -12.45
N PHE A 436 -1.27 11.81 -13.37
CA PHE A 436 -2.62 11.20 -13.29
C PHE A 436 -2.61 9.66 -13.26
N LYS A 437 -1.54 9.03 -13.75
CA LYS A 437 -1.40 7.57 -13.76
C LYS A 437 -0.97 7.00 -12.41
N ILE A 438 -0.34 7.81 -11.56
CA ILE A 438 0.23 7.35 -10.27
C ILE A 438 -0.81 6.63 -9.41
N PRO A 439 -2.02 7.15 -9.14
CA PRO A 439 -3.02 6.45 -8.35
C PRO A 439 -3.44 5.11 -8.96
N LEU A 440 -3.56 5.06 -10.29
CA LEU A 440 -3.93 3.85 -11.02
C LEU A 440 -2.85 2.77 -10.85
N TYR A 441 -1.58 3.14 -10.99
CA TYR A 441 -0.44 2.24 -10.79
C TYR A 441 -0.35 1.76 -9.33
N VAL A 442 -0.43 2.67 -8.36
CA VAL A 442 -0.36 2.34 -6.94
C VAL A 442 -1.49 1.38 -6.54
N ASN A 443 -2.74 1.67 -6.94
CA ASN A 443 -3.89 0.83 -6.63
C ASN A 443 -3.79 -0.56 -7.27
N SER A 444 -3.33 -0.63 -8.52
CA SER A 444 -3.13 -1.91 -9.22
C SER A 444 -2.02 -2.73 -8.58
N LEU A 445 -0.89 -2.11 -8.22
CA LEU A 445 0.20 -2.76 -7.51
C LEU A 445 -0.22 -3.22 -6.12
N ASN A 446 -0.97 -2.40 -5.37
CA ASN A 446 -1.50 -2.75 -4.05
C ASN A 446 -2.37 -4.01 -4.12
N THR A 447 -3.29 -4.04 -5.09
CA THR A 447 -4.17 -5.18 -5.33
C THR A 447 -3.39 -6.42 -5.75
N ALA A 448 -2.49 -6.27 -6.71
CA ALA A 448 -1.72 -7.37 -7.27
C ALA A 448 -0.75 -7.99 -6.26
N LEU A 449 0.08 -7.17 -5.60
CA LEU A 449 1.06 -7.64 -4.61
C LEU A 449 0.37 -8.18 -3.34
N GLY A 450 -0.72 -7.55 -2.91
CA GLY A 450 -1.54 -8.02 -1.80
C GLY A 450 -2.16 -9.38 -2.08
N SER A 451 -2.72 -9.56 -3.28
CA SER A 451 -3.29 -10.83 -3.73
C SER A 451 -2.22 -11.93 -3.81
N PHE A 452 -1.05 -11.62 -4.37
CA PHE A 452 0.09 -12.55 -4.40
C PHE A 452 0.44 -13.05 -2.99
N ARG A 453 0.60 -12.14 -2.02
CA ARG A 453 0.87 -12.47 -0.62
C ARG A 453 -0.22 -13.36 -0.03
N SER A 454 -1.48 -13.01 -0.23
CA SER A 454 -2.62 -13.74 0.30
C SER A 454 -2.69 -15.16 -0.26
N VAL A 455 -2.51 -15.33 -1.56
CA VAL A 455 -2.50 -16.64 -2.22
C VAL A 455 -1.32 -17.50 -1.76
N THR A 456 -0.12 -16.91 -1.63
CA THR A 456 1.07 -17.61 -1.16
C THR A 456 0.90 -18.11 0.28
N TYR A 457 0.41 -17.26 1.17
CA TYR A 457 0.09 -17.64 2.56
C TYR A 457 -0.99 -18.72 2.63
N GLN A 458 -2.04 -18.60 1.84
CA GLN A 458 -3.11 -19.61 1.79
C GLN A 458 -2.60 -20.97 1.32
N LYS A 459 -1.75 -21.01 0.29
CA LYS A 459 -1.09 -22.24 -0.18
C LYS A 459 -0.26 -22.88 0.94
N TYR A 460 0.55 -22.09 1.64
CA TYR A 460 1.33 -22.53 2.79
C TYR A 460 0.44 -23.11 3.89
N MET A 461 -0.61 -22.39 4.29
CA MET A 461 -1.54 -22.84 5.33
C MET A 461 -2.27 -24.13 4.95
N THR A 462 -2.72 -24.23 3.69
CA THR A 462 -3.38 -25.45 3.19
C THR A 462 -2.45 -26.65 3.27
N LYS A 463 -1.21 -26.50 2.80
CA LYS A 463 -0.20 -27.55 2.88
C LYS A 463 0.09 -27.95 4.34
N HIS A 464 0.22 -26.97 5.22
CA HIS A 464 0.49 -27.23 6.63
C HIS A 464 -0.67 -27.91 7.34
N ILE A 465 -1.92 -27.54 7.01
CA ILE A 465 -3.13 -28.21 7.49
C ILE A 465 -3.17 -29.66 6.97
N GLU A 466 -2.84 -29.90 5.69
CA GLU A 466 -2.77 -31.26 5.14
C GLU A 466 -1.70 -32.11 5.84
N GLU A 467 -0.54 -31.53 6.14
CA GLU A 467 0.52 -32.22 6.90
C GLU A 467 0.06 -32.55 8.32
N MET A 468 -0.56 -31.62 9.05
CA MET A 468 -1.14 -31.88 10.38
C MET A 468 -2.28 -32.88 10.34
N TYR A 469 -3.07 -32.89 9.26
CA TYR A 469 -4.16 -33.84 9.09
C TYR A 469 -3.67 -35.29 8.87
N ARG A 470 -2.48 -35.46 8.27
CA ARG A 470 -1.93 -36.78 7.92
C ARG A 470 -0.87 -37.30 8.88
N HIS A 471 -0.16 -36.43 9.60
CA HIS A 471 0.98 -36.80 10.43
C HIS A 471 0.77 -36.51 11.92
N ASP A 472 1.42 -37.30 12.77
CA ASP A 472 1.53 -37.07 14.21
C ASP A 472 2.63 -36.04 14.49
N MET A 473 2.29 -34.95 15.15
CA MET A 473 3.20 -33.81 15.37
C MET A 473 4.39 -34.11 16.28
N LEU A 474 4.29 -35.14 17.14
CA LEU A 474 5.37 -35.54 18.04
C LEU A 474 6.42 -36.39 17.33
N THR A 475 5.99 -37.33 16.49
CA THR A 475 6.83 -38.35 15.89
C THR A 475 7.17 -38.12 14.43
N GLY A 476 6.39 -37.30 13.70
CA GLY A 476 6.47 -37.11 12.26
C GLY A 476 5.93 -38.28 11.44
N LEU A 477 5.57 -39.40 12.06
CA LEU A 477 4.93 -40.55 11.41
C LEU A 477 3.49 -40.17 11.00
N TYR A 478 2.87 -40.99 10.17
CA TYR A 478 1.44 -40.82 9.90
C TYR A 478 0.62 -40.92 11.20
N ASN A 479 -0.37 -40.03 11.36
CA ASN A 479 -1.42 -40.26 12.34
C ASN A 479 -2.37 -41.34 11.83
N ARG A 480 -3.35 -41.76 12.64
CA ARG A 480 -4.28 -42.81 12.27
C ARG A 480 -4.94 -42.60 10.90
N THR A 481 -5.42 -41.39 10.62
CA THR A 481 -6.07 -41.06 9.34
C THR A 481 -5.09 -41.11 8.17
N GLY A 482 -3.92 -40.49 8.33
CA GLY A 482 -2.85 -40.51 7.31
C GLY A 482 -2.35 -41.91 7.01
N PHE A 483 -2.25 -42.77 8.05
CA PHE A 483 -1.81 -44.14 7.91
C PHE A 483 -2.78 -44.96 7.04
N TYR A 484 -4.09 -44.92 7.31
CA TYR A 484 -5.08 -45.63 6.49
C TYR A 484 -5.08 -45.16 5.04
N ASN A 485 -4.98 -43.83 4.81
CA ASN A 485 -4.90 -43.27 3.46
C ASN A 485 -3.63 -43.72 2.72
N ALA A 486 -2.48 -43.75 3.40
CA ALA A 486 -1.21 -44.18 2.82
C ALA A 486 -1.20 -45.69 2.54
N LEU A 487 -1.81 -46.50 3.42
CA LEU A 487 -1.97 -47.94 3.26
C LEU A 487 -2.72 -48.29 1.95
N GLU A 488 -3.75 -47.53 1.58
CA GLU A 488 -4.51 -47.78 0.35
C GLU A 488 -3.71 -47.51 -0.92
N THR A 489 -2.68 -46.66 -0.86
CA THR A 489 -1.88 -46.24 -2.02
C THR A 489 -0.68 -47.15 -2.30
N LEU A 490 -0.32 -48.07 -1.39
CA LEU A 490 0.82 -48.93 -1.61
C LEU A 490 0.57 -49.92 -2.77
N PRO A 491 1.54 -50.09 -3.69
CA PRO A 491 1.44 -51.07 -4.76
C PRO A 491 1.36 -52.49 -4.21
N ARG A 492 0.45 -53.33 -4.72
CA ARG A 492 0.21 -54.69 -4.25
C ARG A 492 0.13 -55.66 -5.42
N ARG A 493 0.68 -56.85 -5.26
CA ARG A 493 0.50 -57.97 -6.16
C ARG A 493 -0.11 -59.13 -5.38
N ASN A 494 -0.89 -59.97 -6.05
CA ASN A 494 -1.62 -61.08 -5.40
C ASN A 494 -0.70 -62.15 -4.79
N ASP A 495 0.55 -62.24 -5.25
CA ASP A 495 1.57 -63.18 -4.77
C ASP A 495 2.34 -62.69 -3.55
N GLN A 496 2.07 -61.49 -3.06
CA GLN A 496 2.76 -60.87 -1.92
C GLN A 496 2.02 -61.04 -0.59
N LEU A 497 2.75 -60.79 0.48
CA LEU A 497 2.23 -60.79 1.85
C LEU A 497 2.09 -59.35 2.37
N ALA A 498 1.04 -59.10 3.10
CA ALA A 498 0.84 -57.91 3.91
C ALA A 498 1.41 -58.17 5.30
N LEU A 499 2.43 -57.43 5.69
CA LEU A 499 3.03 -57.44 7.02
C LEU A 499 2.44 -56.30 7.83
N VAL A 500 1.93 -56.62 9.03
CA VAL A 500 1.43 -55.65 10.01
C VAL A 500 2.24 -55.79 11.30
N VAL A 501 2.72 -54.70 11.83
CA VAL A 501 3.46 -54.66 13.09
C VAL A 501 2.75 -53.70 14.05
N SER A 502 2.52 -54.15 15.27
CA SER A 502 2.04 -53.36 16.39
C SER A 502 3.16 -53.12 17.39
N VAL A 503 3.36 -51.90 17.83
CA VAL A 503 4.41 -51.52 18.76
C VAL A 503 3.83 -50.64 19.86
N ASP A 504 4.18 -50.95 21.11
CA ASP A 504 3.77 -50.20 22.31
C ASP A 504 5.01 -49.83 23.14
N VAL A 505 5.06 -48.58 23.64
CA VAL A 505 6.20 -48.10 24.45
C VAL A 505 6.04 -48.59 25.90
N ASP A 506 6.93 -49.46 26.33
CA ASP A 506 6.89 -50.04 27.66
C ASP A 506 7.09 -48.99 28.76
N GLY A 507 6.20 -48.99 29.75
CA GLY A 507 6.35 -48.17 30.94
C GLY A 507 6.25 -46.66 30.70
N LEU A 508 5.61 -46.20 29.60
CA LEU A 508 5.48 -44.76 29.30
C LEU A 508 4.91 -43.96 30.47
N LYS A 509 3.89 -44.49 31.14
CA LYS A 509 3.32 -43.82 32.34
C LYS A 509 4.35 -43.67 33.45
N TYR A 510 5.17 -44.68 33.72
CA TYR A 510 6.23 -44.59 34.71
C TYR A 510 7.28 -43.56 34.33
N ILE A 511 7.68 -43.49 33.06
CA ILE A 511 8.61 -42.51 32.55
C ILE A 511 8.03 -41.11 32.76
N ASN A 512 6.79 -40.85 32.38
CA ASN A 512 6.11 -39.58 32.58
C ASN A 512 6.04 -39.18 34.05
N ASP A 513 5.62 -40.07 34.92
CA ASP A 513 5.39 -39.78 36.33
C ASP A 513 6.70 -39.51 37.11
N ASN A 514 7.82 -40.12 36.70
CA ASN A 514 9.10 -40.02 37.42
C ASN A 514 10.11 -39.06 36.75
N PHE A 515 10.04 -38.84 35.43
CA PHE A 515 11.04 -38.08 34.67
C PHE A 515 10.40 -36.94 33.85
N GLY A 516 9.07 -36.76 33.94
CA GLY A 516 8.32 -35.72 33.28
C GLY A 516 7.90 -36.04 31.84
N HIS A 517 6.96 -35.28 31.31
CA HIS A 517 6.38 -35.47 29.97
C HIS A 517 7.40 -35.37 28.84
N GLU A 518 8.42 -34.55 28.97
CA GLU A 518 9.49 -34.47 27.97
C GLU A 518 10.29 -35.79 27.83
N ALA A 519 10.43 -36.53 28.93
CA ALA A 519 11.05 -37.85 28.91
C ALA A 519 10.15 -38.89 28.21
N GLY A 520 8.85 -38.83 28.42
CA GLY A 520 7.88 -39.65 27.71
C GLY A 520 7.82 -39.33 26.21
N ASP A 521 7.83 -38.04 25.85
CA ASP A 521 7.89 -37.61 24.46
C ASP A 521 9.17 -38.09 23.76
N TYR A 522 10.28 -38.11 24.49
CA TYR A 522 11.53 -38.67 23.99
C TYR A 522 11.43 -40.18 23.76
N ALA A 523 10.80 -40.91 24.68
CA ALA A 523 10.59 -42.37 24.54
C ALA A 523 9.71 -42.69 23.32
N ILE A 524 8.65 -41.95 23.11
CA ILE A 524 7.77 -42.10 21.94
C ILE A 524 8.52 -41.78 20.64
N ARG A 525 9.30 -40.69 20.59
CA ARG A 525 10.15 -40.38 19.42
C ARG A 525 11.21 -41.46 19.15
N ALA A 526 11.79 -42.03 20.19
CA ALA A 526 12.75 -43.14 20.03
C ALA A 526 12.09 -44.39 19.42
N ALA A 527 10.89 -44.75 19.88
CA ALA A 527 10.12 -45.85 19.32
C ALA A 527 9.71 -45.60 17.86
N ALA A 528 9.28 -44.37 17.56
CA ALA A 528 8.95 -43.92 16.20
C ALA A 528 10.17 -44.03 15.26
N ASN A 529 11.33 -43.59 15.70
CA ASN A 529 12.59 -43.70 14.93
C ASN A 529 12.97 -45.18 14.72
N ALA A 530 12.76 -46.05 15.71
CA ALA A 530 13.07 -47.46 15.58
C ALA A 530 12.17 -48.17 14.54
N ILE A 531 10.88 -47.88 14.56
CA ILE A 531 9.92 -48.46 13.59
C ILE A 531 10.14 -47.92 12.17
N ASP A 532 10.50 -46.62 12.05
CA ASP A 532 10.76 -46.00 10.75
C ASP A 532 12.11 -46.44 10.14
N SER A 533 13.04 -46.89 10.98
CA SER A 533 14.37 -47.36 10.54
C SER A 533 14.39 -48.77 9.96
N VAL A 534 13.26 -49.52 10.06
CA VAL A 534 13.16 -50.90 9.51
C VAL A 534 13.49 -50.92 8.02
N SER A 535 14.29 -51.90 7.61
CA SER A 535 14.87 -52.00 6.25
C SER A 535 13.88 -52.58 5.24
N ILE A 536 12.70 -51.98 5.06
CA ILE A 536 11.68 -52.30 4.05
C ILE A 536 11.35 -51.08 3.24
N GLU A 537 11.43 -51.17 1.90
CA GLU A 537 11.21 -50.03 1.00
C GLU A 537 9.73 -49.58 0.93
N ASN A 538 8.80 -50.52 0.82
CA ASN A 538 7.36 -50.26 0.68
C ASN A 538 6.64 -50.41 2.02
N LYS A 539 6.88 -49.47 2.94
CA LYS A 539 6.25 -49.45 4.26
C LYS A 539 5.55 -48.13 4.57
N VAL A 540 4.59 -48.20 5.47
CA VAL A 540 3.88 -47.07 6.08
C VAL A 540 4.01 -47.20 7.59
N CYS A 541 4.51 -46.18 8.28
CA CYS A 541 4.61 -46.13 9.72
C CYS A 541 3.68 -45.08 10.30
N GLY A 542 2.97 -45.38 11.37
CA GLY A 542 2.02 -44.45 11.99
C GLY A 542 1.99 -44.54 13.51
N ARG A 543 1.51 -43.48 14.13
CA ARG A 543 1.15 -43.42 15.55
C ARG A 543 -0.35 -43.25 15.69
N PHE A 544 -1.00 -44.18 16.39
CA PHE A 544 -2.47 -44.19 16.52
C PHE A 544 -2.97 -43.43 17.74
N GLY A 545 -2.12 -43.29 18.75
CA GLY A 545 -2.39 -42.50 19.95
C GLY A 545 -1.53 -42.98 21.14
N GLY A 546 -1.26 -42.11 22.09
CA GLY A 546 -0.47 -42.43 23.27
C GLY A 546 0.87 -43.09 22.96
N ASP A 547 1.04 -44.36 23.31
CA ASP A 547 2.18 -45.22 23.13
C ASP A 547 2.05 -46.22 21.97
N GLU A 548 0.95 -46.17 21.23
CA GLU A 548 0.64 -47.12 20.17
C GLU A 548 1.17 -46.69 18.81
N LEU A 549 2.09 -47.47 18.23
CA LEU A 549 2.61 -47.26 16.87
C LEU A 549 2.32 -48.51 16.01
N ALA A 550 2.20 -48.30 14.72
CA ALA A 550 1.95 -49.35 13.74
C ALA A 550 2.87 -49.23 12.53
N LEU A 551 3.26 -50.36 11.94
CA LEU A 551 3.89 -50.44 10.63
C LEU A 551 3.09 -51.38 9.74
N PHE A 552 2.88 -50.96 8.52
CA PHE A 552 2.35 -51.79 7.44
C PHE A 552 3.34 -51.81 6.29
N ALA A 553 3.56 -52.98 5.72
CA ALA A 553 4.39 -53.16 4.55
C ALA A 553 3.89 -54.26 3.63
N ILE A 554 4.26 -54.18 2.36
CA ILE A 554 4.06 -55.26 1.37
C ILE A 554 5.40 -55.95 1.16
N VAL A 555 5.45 -57.25 1.38
CA VAL A 555 6.69 -58.05 1.37
C VAL A 555 6.54 -59.30 0.52
N ASP A 556 7.63 -59.83 -0.03
CA ASP A 556 7.62 -61.05 -0.84
C ASP A 556 7.72 -62.34 -0.01
N THR A 557 8.22 -62.19 1.25
CA THR A 557 8.38 -63.32 2.19
C THR A 557 7.95 -62.91 3.59
N ASP A 558 7.74 -63.87 4.48
CA ASP A 558 7.43 -63.60 5.87
C ASP A 558 8.66 -62.99 6.58
N LEU A 559 8.56 -61.73 6.95
CA LEU A 559 9.59 -60.96 7.65
C LEU A 559 9.19 -60.62 9.09
N ALA A 560 8.12 -61.19 9.63
CA ALA A 560 7.59 -60.81 10.92
C ALA A 560 8.61 -60.88 12.06
N ASP A 561 9.37 -61.99 12.17
CA ASP A 561 10.37 -62.13 13.23
C ASP A 561 11.59 -61.21 12.99
N GLN A 562 12.04 -61.06 11.75
CA GLN A 562 13.14 -60.16 11.39
C GLN A 562 12.83 -58.72 11.79
N VAL A 563 11.66 -58.21 11.45
CA VAL A 563 11.25 -56.84 11.77
C VAL A 563 11.15 -56.61 13.28
N LYS A 564 10.64 -57.58 14.02
CA LYS A 564 10.61 -57.51 15.49
C LYS A 564 12.04 -57.34 16.08
N GLU A 565 13.00 -58.12 15.59
CA GLU A 565 14.38 -58.06 16.06
C GLU A 565 15.04 -56.71 15.64
N GLU A 566 14.85 -56.25 14.39
CA GLU A 566 15.38 -54.97 13.93
C GLU A 566 14.90 -53.78 14.82
N ILE A 567 13.61 -53.74 15.17
CA ILE A 567 13.06 -52.70 16.05
C ILE A 567 13.66 -52.80 17.45
N LYS A 568 13.79 -54.01 18.04
CA LYS A 568 14.38 -54.22 19.36
C LYS A 568 15.86 -53.85 19.38
N ASP A 569 16.60 -54.24 18.35
CA ASP A 569 18.03 -53.92 18.22
C ASP A 569 18.26 -52.42 18.12
N LYS A 570 17.39 -51.72 17.38
CA LYS A 570 17.46 -50.26 17.28
C LYS A 570 17.15 -49.58 18.60
N MET A 571 16.20 -50.04 19.35
CA MET A 571 15.93 -49.57 20.70
C MET A 571 17.12 -49.82 21.66
N ALA A 572 17.75 -50.99 21.57
CA ALA A 572 18.95 -51.28 22.35
C ALA A 572 20.15 -50.38 21.95
N GLU A 573 20.29 -50.06 20.66
CA GLU A 573 21.30 -49.09 20.18
C GLU A 573 21.04 -47.70 20.76
N LEU A 574 19.80 -47.22 20.70
CA LEU A 574 19.41 -45.93 21.27
C LEU A 574 19.67 -45.84 22.77
N ASN A 575 19.38 -46.89 23.53
CA ASN A 575 19.66 -46.96 24.95
C ASN A 575 21.17 -46.81 25.27
N ARG A 576 22.06 -47.40 24.45
CA ARG A 576 23.51 -47.25 24.64
C ARG A 576 24.02 -45.84 24.48
N HIS A 577 23.35 -45.00 23.72
CA HIS A 577 23.80 -43.68 23.36
C HIS A 577 22.97 -42.52 23.95
N CYS A 578 21.79 -42.79 24.53
CA CYS A 578 20.85 -41.73 24.97
C CYS A 578 21.28 -41.03 26.29
N GLY A 579 22.13 -41.68 27.12
CA GLY A 579 22.61 -41.10 28.39
C GLY A 579 21.48 -40.83 29.42
N LYS A 580 20.33 -41.48 29.28
CA LYS A 580 19.17 -41.33 30.18
C LYS A 580 19.29 -42.25 31.39
N SER A 581 18.66 -41.85 32.50
CA SER A 581 18.60 -42.64 33.73
C SER A 581 17.50 -43.71 33.74
N TYR A 582 16.75 -43.84 32.64
CA TYR A 582 15.71 -44.84 32.43
C TYR A 582 15.98 -45.61 31.13
N VAL A 583 15.45 -46.83 31.06
CA VAL A 583 15.61 -47.70 29.90
C VAL A 583 14.45 -47.55 28.94
N LEU A 584 14.74 -47.30 27.66
CA LEU A 584 13.76 -47.29 26.59
C LEU A 584 13.48 -48.73 26.14
N SER A 585 12.25 -49.15 26.17
CA SER A 585 11.83 -50.48 25.74
C SER A 585 10.51 -50.40 24.99
N VAL A 586 10.32 -51.28 24.02
CA VAL A 586 9.08 -51.39 23.24
C VAL A 586 8.66 -52.87 23.20
N SER A 587 7.36 -53.11 23.28
CA SER A 587 6.77 -54.42 23.01
C SER A 587 6.32 -54.48 21.57
N VAL A 588 6.68 -55.55 20.85
CA VAL A 588 6.49 -55.65 19.40
C VAL A 588 5.77 -56.94 19.05
N GLY A 589 4.68 -56.83 18.33
CA GLY A 589 4.00 -57.94 17.71
C GLY A 589 3.92 -57.76 16.20
N ALA A 590 4.12 -58.83 15.45
CA ALA A 590 4.05 -58.80 14.00
C ALA A 590 3.25 -59.97 13.46
N ALA A 591 2.49 -59.73 12.40
CA ALA A 591 1.70 -60.75 11.72
C ALA A 591 1.71 -60.53 10.21
N VAL A 592 1.60 -61.61 9.45
CA VAL A 592 1.49 -61.58 7.99
C VAL A 592 0.23 -62.23 7.50
N ALA A 593 -0.30 -61.76 6.38
CA ALA A 593 -1.41 -62.38 5.67
C ALA A 593 -1.24 -62.23 4.15
N PRO A 594 -1.77 -63.17 3.34
CA PRO A 594 -1.78 -62.99 1.89
C PRO A 594 -2.54 -61.73 1.49
N VAL A 595 -1.98 -60.94 0.55
CA VAL A 595 -2.59 -59.67 0.08
C VAL A 595 -3.98 -59.92 -0.53
N GLU A 596 -4.23 -61.08 -1.13
CA GLU A 596 -5.46 -61.43 -1.82
C GLU A 596 -6.72 -61.38 -0.93
N ASN A 597 -6.59 -61.69 0.37
CA ASN A 597 -7.68 -61.67 1.36
C ASN A 597 -7.34 -60.79 2.58
N PHE A 598 -6.65 -59.68 2.35
CA PHE A 598 -6.14 -58.82 3.41
C PHE A 598 -7.16 -57.80 3.89
N TRP A 599 -7.44 -57.83 5.19
CA TRP A 599 -8.10 -56.75 5.93
C TRP A 599 -7.15 -56.28 7.04
N PHE A 600 -6.77 -55.00 7.02
CA PHE A 600 -5.79 -54.48 7.94
C PHE A 600 -6.15 -54.74 9.40
N ASP A 601 -7.39 -54.44 9.80
CA ASP A 601 -7.84 -54.53 11.19
C ASP A 601 -7.79 -55.99 11.72
N ASP A 602 -8.06 -57.00 10.89
CA ASP A 602 -7.98 -58.40 11.28
C ASP A 602 -6.53 -58.81 11.56
N VAL A 603 -5.61 -58.43 10.70
CA VAL A 603 -4.17 -58.74 10.87
C VAL A 603 -3.57 -57.93 11.98
N MET A 604 -3.98 -56.66 12.14
CA MET A 604 -3.57 -55.79 13.24
C MET A 604 -3.99 -56.39 14.60
N HIS A 605 -5.19 -56.94 14.71
CA HIS A 605 -5.66 -57.63 15.92
C HIS A 605 -4.76 -58.84 16.28
N ILE A 606 -4.26 -59.56 15.28
CA ILE A 606 -3.31 -60.69 15.51
C ILE A 606 -1.95 -60.13 15.97
N ALA A 607 -1.47 -59.08 15.32
CA ALA A 607 -0.22 -58.40 15.71
C ALA A 607 -0.31 -57.85 17.15
N ASP A 608 -1.43 -57.23 17.51
CA ASP A 608 -1.68 -56.72 18.87
C ASP A 608 -1.63 -57.85 19.92
N LYS A 609 -2.21 -59.00 19.62
CA LYS A 609 -2.15 -60.13 20.51
C LYS A 609 -0.70 -60.57 20.75
N TYR A 610 0.12 -60.65 19.71
CA TYR A 610 1.55 -61.01 19.83
C TYR A 610 2.33 -59.91 20.56
N MET A 611 2.03 -58.66 20.35
CA MET A 611 2.64 -57.54 21.07
C MET A 611 2.30 -57.64 22.58
N TYR A 612 1.05 -57.94 22.92
CA TYR A 612 0.66 -58.14 24.31
C TYR A 612 1.31 -59.35 24.97
N GLU A 613 1.55 -60.43 24.23
CA GLU A 613 2.31 -61.59 24.68
C GLU A 613 3.78 -61.21 24.93
N ASP A 614 4.42 -60.45 24.03
CA ASP A 614 5.78 -59.92 24.21
C ASP A 614 5.87 -59.03 25.46
N LYS A 615 4.84 -58.21 25.72
CA LYS A 615 4.76 -57.36 26.90
C LYS A 615 4.66 -58.16 28.20
N ARG A 616 3.97 -59.28 28.21
CA ARG A 616 3.81 -60.17 29.39
C ARG A 616 5.07 -60.97 29.72
N LEU A 617 5.89 -61.27 28.72
CA LEU A 617 7.14 -62.03 28.91
C LEU A 617 8.25 -61.18 29.52
N LYS A 618 8.12 -59.86 29.46
CA LYS A 618 9.08 -58.92 30.07
C LYS A 618 8.91 -58.87 31.58
N PRO A 619 9.99 -58.97 32.36
CA PRO A 619 9.89 -58.81 33.79
C PRO A 619 9.26 -57.44 34.10
N HIS A 620 8.26 -57.44 34.98
CA HIS A 620 7.69 -56.23 35.55
C HIS A 620 8.76 -55.56 36.44
N ASN A 621 9.83 -55.08 35.83
CA ASN A 621 10.80 -54.28 36.57
C ASN A 621 10.18 -52.91 36.90
N ARG A 622 9.59 -52.86 38.08
CA ARG A 622 9.47 -51.64 38.87
C ARG A 622 10.90 -51.28 39.30
N ILE A 623 11.60 -50.53 38.48
CA ILE A 623 12.78 -49.79 38.90
C ILE A 623 12.57 -48.35 38.49
#